data_7fafabf7fa5ebec6d8d8876cf1307da9
#
_entry.id   7fafabf7fa5ebec6d8d8876cf1307da9
#
_cell.length_a   1.000
_cell.length_b   1.000
_cell.length_c   1.000
_cell.angle_alpha   90.00
_cell.angle_beta   90.00
_cell.angle_gamma   90.00
#
_symmetry.space_group_name_H-M   'P 1'
#
loop_
_entity.id
_entity.type
_entity.pdbx_description
1 polymer ?
#
loop_
_entity_poly.entity_id
_entity_poly.type
_entity_poly.pdbx_seq_one_letter_code
_entity_poly.pdbx_strand_id
1 'polypeptide(L)'
;MKKKLEFHHCILIIIGILVLDQFLKVYIKLNFPLTIYSDQIIFDYNWFKLLFVENKGMAWGASINDFLPFIDERSAKLILTLFRIVAIGFIFFWLKESIKSGLKNINSIVLSLILAGAIGNAIDSVFYGYFFTDSYFKVATFSIGNGYESLFHGSVVDMFQFPMFNWTWPSWLPFVCLLYTSDAADES
;
A
#
# COMPACT_ATOMS: atom_id res chain seq x y z
N MET A 1 -4.50 -26.05 -27.83
CA MET A 1 -5.41 -25.71 -26.69
C MET A 1 -4.61 -25.04 -25.59
N LYS A 2 -4.88 -23.77 -25.26
CA LYS A 2 -4.23 -23.11 -24.10
C LYS A 2 -4.83 -23.70 -22.82
N LYS A 3 -3.99 -24.24 -21.95
CA LYS A 3 -4.40 -24.80 -20.66
C LYS A 3 -5.13 -23.72 -19.86
N LYS A 4 -6.34 -24.02 -19.39
CA LYS A 4 -7.16 -23.09 -18.64
C LYS A 4 -6.56 -22.93 -17.24
N LEU A 5 -6.49 -21.69 -16.74
CA LEU A 5 -6.00 -21.43 -15.39
C LEU A 5 -7.05 -21.90 -14.39
N GLU A 6 -6.65 -22.72 -13.44
CA GLU A 6 -7.52 -23.23 -12.39
C GLU A 6 -7.36 -22.39 -11.11
N PHE A 7 -8.33 -22.45 -10.22
CA PHE A 7 -8.35 -21.65 -9.00
C PHE A 7 -7.09 -21.81 -8.14
N HIS A 8 -6.55 -23.02 -8.03
CA HIS A 8 -5.33 -23.27 -7.25
C HIS A 8 -4.09 -22.55 -7.81
N HIS A 9 -3.99 -22.36 -9.14
CA HIS A 9 -2.90 -21.57 -9.72
C HIS A 9 -3.00 -20.10 -9.32
N CYS A 10 -4.23 -19.55 -9.28
CA CYS A 10 -4.43 -18.18 -8.81
C CYS A 10 -4.05 -18.02 -7.34
N ILE A 11 -4.38 -18.99 -6.49
CA ILE A 11 -3.98 -19.00 -5.07
C ILE A 11 -2.46 -19.05 -4.93
N LEU A 12 -1.76 -19.86 -5.73
CA LEU A 12 -0.29 -19.89 -5.71
C LEU A 12 0.34 -18.56 -6.12
N ILE A 13 -0.24 -17.88 -7.13
CA ILE A 13 0.19 -16.54 -7.53
C ILE A 13 -0.01 -15.56 -6.37
N ILE A 14 -1.18 -15.56 -5.74
CA ILE A 14 -1.50 -14.67 -4.62
C ILE A 14 -0.51 -14.87 -3.47
N ILE A 15 -0.29 -16.13 -3.06
CA ILE A 15 0.63 -16.45 -1.97
C ILE A 15 2.06 -16.03 -2.32
N GLY A 16 2.53 -16.35 -3.54
CA GLY A 16 3.89 -16.01 -3.97
C GLY A 16 4.14 -14.50 -3.97
N ILE A 17 3.21 -13.72 -4.51
CA ILE A 17 3.30 -12.25 -4.52
C ILE A 17 3.20 -11.68 -3.11
N LEU A 18 2.29 -12.20 -2.28
CA LEU A 18 2.11 -11.74 -0.91
C LEU A 18 3.36 -11.98 -0.05
N VAL A 19 3.98 -13.16 -0.17
CA VAL A 19 5.23 -13.48 0.53
C VAL A 19 6.35 -12.52 0.11
N LEU A 20 6.46 -12.26 -1.19
CA LEU A 20 7.46 -11.32 -1.71
C LEU A 20 7.21 -9.88 -1.23
N ASP A 21 5.97 -9.42 -1.30
CA ASP A 21 5.55 -8.09 -0.83
C ASP A 21 5.89 -7.91 0.65
N GLN A 22 5.43 -8.81 1.50
CA GLN A 22 5.65 -8.72 2.95
C GLN A 22 7.12 -8.87 3.33
N PHE A 23 7.87 -9.72 2.63
CA PHE A 23 9.31 -9.83 2.84
C PHE A 23 10.03 -8.51 2.56
N LEU A 24 9.74 -7.87 1.42
CA LEU A 24 10.34 -6.59 1.05
C LEU A 24 9.93 -5.47 2.02
N LYS A 25 8.66 -5.38 2.38
CA LYS A 25 8.14 -4.38 3.33
C LYS A 25 8.79 -4.49 4.70
N VAL A 26 8.84 -5.69 5.25
CA VAL A 26 9.50 -5.95 6.55
C VAL A 26 10.99 -5.67 6.48
N TYR A 27 11.67 -6.10 5.39
CA TYR A 27 13.07 -5.80 5.18
C TYR A 27 13.36 -4.30 5.16
N ILE A 28 12.59 -3.54 4.40
CA ILE A 28 12.74 -2.08 4.30
C ILE A 28 12.50 -1.43 5.66
N LYS A 29 11.41 -1.78 6.33
CA LYS A 29 11.04 -1.20 7.63
C LYS A 29 12.08 -1.46 8.73
N LEU A 30 12.75 -2.61 8.71
CA LEU A 30 13.76 -3.01 9.68
C LEU A 30 15.19 -2.55 9.33
N ASN A 31 15.42 -1.95 8.17
CA ASN A 31 16.76 -1.52 7.75
C ASN A 31 16.87 -0.03 7.42
N PHE A 32 15.75 0.66 7.16
CA PHE A 32 15.77 2.06 6.76
C PHE A 32 14.88 2.89 7.68
N PRO A 33 15.34 4.07 8.13
CA PRO A 33 14.51 5.02 8.87
C PRO A 33 13.70 5.88 7.88
N LEU A 34 12.61 6.46 8.35
CA LEU A 34 11.95 7.58 7.66
C LEU A 34 12.67 8.89 7.95
N THR A 35 12.73 9.78 6.96
CA THR A 35 13.32 11.10 7.07
C THR A 35 12.30 12.18 7.47
N ILE A 36 12.71 13.45 7.53
CA ILE A 36 11.83 14.61 7.81
C ILE A 36 10.68 14.72 6.79
N TYR A 37 10.95 14.35 5.54
CA TYR A 37 9.95 14.42 4.47
C TYR A 37 9.06 13.17 4.41
N SER A 38 9.11 12.31 5.44
CA SER A 38 8.34 11.06 5.54
C SER A 38 8.61 10.04 4.43
N ASP A 39 9.67 10.24 3.65
CA ASP A 39 10.14 9.32 2.64
C ASP A 39 11.65 9.11 2.71
N GLN A 40 12.10 7.97 2.26
CA GLN A 40 13.51 7.68 2.06
C GLN A 40 13.70 6.99 0.73
N ILE A 41 14.48 7.59 -0.16
CA ILE A 41 14.88 6.97 -1.41
C ILE A 41 16.00 5.98 -1.12
N ILE A 42 15.74 4.70 -1.39
CA ILE A 42 16.70 3.61 -1.22
C ILE A 42 17.49 3.38 -2.51
N PHE A 43 16.80 3.48 -3.64
CA PHE A 43 17.37 3.32 -4.96
C PHE A 43 16.64 4.24 -5.96
N ASP A 44 17.39 4.98 -6.76
CA ASP A 44 16.85 5.90 -7.79
C ASP A 44 17.38 5.52 -9.16
N TYR A 45 16.46 5.18 -10.04
CA TYR A 45 16.73 4.97 -11.46
C TYR A 45 15.66 5.70 -12.26
N ASN A 46 16.02 6.44 -13.28
CA ASN A 46 15.21 7.44 -14.02
C ASN A 46 13.69 7.16 -14.11
N TRP A 47 13.28 5.93 -14.34
CA TRP A 47 11.88 5.53 -14.50
C TRP A 47 11.33 4.69 -13.32
N PHE A 48 12.18 4.36 -12.35
CA PHE A 48 11.81 3.52 -11.20
C PHE A 48 12.59 3.95 -9.96
N LYS A 49 11.89 4.21 -8.88
CA LYS A 49 12.49 4.47 -7.57
C LYS A 49 12.00 3.44 -6.57
N LEU A 50 12.92 2.91 -5.79
CA LEU A 50 12.62 2.17 -4.57
C LEU A 50 12.74 3.15 -3.41
N LEU A 51 11.65 3.34 -2.70
CA LEU A 51 11.58 4.28 -1.59
C LEU A 51 10.90 3.62 -0.38
N PHE A 52 11.01 4.26 0.76
CA PHE A 52 10.29 3.88 1.97
C PHE A 52 9.36 5.01 2.36
N VAL A 53 8.07 4.75 2.30
CA VAL A 53 7.02 5.68 2.73
C VAL A 53 6.02 4.94 3.60
N GLU A 54 5.63 5.52 4.72
CA GLU A 54 4.53 5.03 5.55
C GLU A 54 3.27 5.85 5.29
N ASN A 55 2.36 5.27 4.52
CA ASN A 55 1.10 5.88 4.13
C ASN A 55 0.03 5.61 5.18
N LYS A 56 -0.46 6.66 5.81
CA LYS A 56 -1.54 6.60 6.80
C LYS A 56 -2.93 6.68 6.19
N GLY A 57 -3.05 7.12 4.95
CA GLY A 57 -4.31 7.40 4.28
C GLY A 57 -4.65 6.44 3.13
N MET A 58 -5.43 6.97 2.20
CA MET A 58 -5.77 6.35 0.92
C MET A 58 -4.63 6.50 -0.10
N ALA A 59 -4.89 6.15 -1.37
CA ALA A 59 -3.97 6.43 -2.45
C ALA A 59 -3.58 7.92 -2.45
N TRP A 60 -2.29 8.22 -2.70
CA TRP A 60 -1.70 9.56 -2.69
C TRP A 60 -1.78 10.30 -1.35
N GLY A 61 -1.89 9.56 -0.22
CA GLY A 61 -1.89 10.17 1.11
C GLY A 61 -3.18 10.90 1.48
N ALA A 62 -4.22 10.88 0.63
CA ALA A 62 -5.53 11.45 0.96
C ALA A 62 -6.11 10.78 2.21
N SER A 63 -6.73 11.54 3.09
CA SER A 63 -7.40 11.04 4.28
C SER A 63 -8.90 11.22 4.20
N ILE A 64 -9.66 10.38 4.90
CA ILE A 64 -11.12 10.52 4.97
C ILE A 64 -11.50 11.86 5.62
N ASN A 65 -10.72 12.35 6.55
CA ASN A 65 -10.96 13.66 7.18
C ASN A 65 -10.84 14.84 6.21
N ASP A 66 -10.12 14.71 5.09
CA ASP A 66 -10.06 15.75 4.06
C ASP A 66 -11.45 15.96 3.42
N PHE A 67 -12.26 14.89 3.38
CA PHE A 67 -13.64 14.90 2.84
C PHE A 67 -14.70 15.10 3.91
N LEU A 68 -14.45 14.55 5.13
CA LEU A 68 -15.38 14.52 6.25
C LEU A 68 -14.68 15.06 7.51
N PRO A 69 -14.56 16.39 7.65
CA PRO A 69 -13.79 17.03 8.74
C PRO A 69 -14.30 16.73 10.15
N PHE A 70 -15.51 16.16 10.27
CA PHE A 70 -16.11 15.78 11.56
C PHE A 70 -15.66 14.39 12.06
N ILE A 71 -14.91 13.63 11.23
CA ILE A 71 -14.36 12.32 11.62
C ILE A 71 -12.93 12.54 12.09
N ASP A 72 -12.59 12.05 13.27
CA ASP A 72 -11.21 12.08 13.76
C ASP A 72 -10.29 11.14 12.95
N GLU A 73 -8.99 11.46 12.90
CA GLU A 73 -7.99 10.73 12.11
C GLU A 73 -7.97 9.23 12.42
N ARG A 74 -8.17 8.87 13.70
CA ARG A 74 -8.15 7.47 14.14
C ARG A 74 -9.34 6.69 13.62
N SER A 75 -10.54 7.28 13.71
CA SER A 75 -11.78 6.67 13.16
C SER A 75 -11.73 6.60 11.64
N ALA A 76 -11.21 7.63 10.97
CA ALA A 76 -11.01 7.64 9.54
C ALA A 76 -10.12 6.47 9.08
N LYS A 77 -9.04 6.20 9.79
CA LYS A 77 -8.11 5.11 9.51
C LYS A 77 -8.74 3.73 9.73
N LEU A 78 -9.51 3.58 10.80
CA LEU A 78 -10.27 2.35 11.05
C LEU A 78 -11.28 2.07 9.94
N ILE A 79 -12.05 3.08 9.53
CA ILE A 79 -13.03 2.98 8.43
C ILE A 79 -12.32 2.55 7.13
N LEU A 80 -11.17 3.18 6.82
CA LEU A 80 -10.39 2.84 5.64
C LEU A 80 -9.89 1.40 5.68
N THR A 81 -9.41 0.93 6.84
CA THR A 81 -8.95 -0.44 7.01
C THR A 81 -10.08 -1.45 6.83
N LEU A 82 -11.26 -1.18 7.41
CA LEU A 82 -12.45 -2.01 7.23
C LEU A 82 -12.92 -2.02 5.76
N PHE A 83 -12.91 -0.86 5.10
CA PHE A 83 -13.24 -0.77 3.69
C PHE A 83 -12.30 -1.63 2.82
N ARG A 84 -10.98 -1.63 3.10
CA ARG A 84 -10.01 -2.52 2.43
C ARG A 84 -10.38 -3.99 2.58
N ILE A 85 -10.76 -4.43 3.78
CA ILE A 85 -11.17 -5.81 4.05
C ILE A 85 -12.42 -6.18 3.24
N VAL A 86 -13.40 -5.30 3.18
CA VAL A 86 -14.61 -5.52 2.37
C VAL A 86 -14.26 -5.58 0.89
N ALA A 87 -13.42 -4.67 0.40
CA ALA A 87 -12.97 -4.67 -1.00
C ALA A 87 -12.23 -5.96 -1.38
N ILE A 88 -11.40 -6.50 -0.50
CA ILE A 88 -10.73 -7.80 -0.68
C ILE A 88 -11.77 -8.90 -0.88
N GLY A 89 -12.84 -8.93 -0.08
CA GLY A 89 -13.94 -9.89 -0.24
C GLY A 89 -14.61 -9.79 -1.61
N PHE A 90 -14.87 -8.59 -2.10
CA PHE A 90 -15.44 -8.36 -3.43
C PHE A 90 -14.50 -8.83 -4.55
N ILE A 91 -13.21 -8.48 -4.48
CA ILE A 91 -12.23 -8.88 -5.50
C ILE A 91 -12.06 -10.40 -5.51
N PHE A 92 -12.02 -11.03 -4.32
CA PHE A 92 -11.96 -12.49 -4.20
C PHE A 92 -13.18 -13.17 -4.84
N PHE A 93 -14.38 -12.68 -4.58
CA PHE A 93 -15.60 -13.19 -5.18
C PHE A 93 -15.57 -13.01 -6.70
N TRP A 94 -15.15 -11.87 -7.20
CA TRP A 94 -15.00 -11.59 -8.62
C TRP A 94 -13.97 -12.51 -9.29
N LEU A 95 -12.83 -12.76 -8.65
CA LEU A 95 -11.83 -13.72 -9.12
C LEU A 95 -12.45 -15.11 -9.27
N LYS A 96 -13.18 -15.57 -8.27
CA LYS A 96 -13.85 -16.87 -8.28
C LYS A 96 -14.86 -16.98 -9.42
N GLU A 97 -15.66 -15.94 -9.65
CA GLU A 97 -16.64 -15.91 -10.73
C GLU A 97 -15.97 -15.81 -12.12
N SER A 98 -14.87 -15.05 -12.24
CA SER A 98 -14.07 -14.96 -13.47
C SER A 98 -13.52 -16.32 -13.92
N ILE A 99 -13.07 -17.13 -12.98
CA ILE A 99 -12.56 -18.49 -13.26
C ILE A 99 -13.73 -19.41 -13.68
N LYS A 100 -14.85 -19.35 -12.95
CA LYS A 100 -16.04 -20.17 -13.21
C LYS A 100 -16.67 -19.87 -14.57
N SER A 101 -16.80 -18.60 -14.92
CA SER A 101 -17.36 -18.15 -16.20
C SER A 101 -16.45 -18.41 -17.41
N GLY A 102 -15.21 -18.85 -17.17
CA GLY A 102 -14.27 -19.20 -18.24
C GLY A 102 -13.68 -18.01 -18.98
N LEU A 103 -13.57 -16.87 -18.32
CA LEU A 103 -12.90 -15.71 -18.88
C LEU A 103 -11.43 -16.00 -19.23
N LYS A 104 -10.81 -15.11 -19.99
CA LYS A 104 -9.40 -15.26 -20.40
C LYS A 104 -8.49 -15.38 -19.18
N ASN A 105 -7.50 -16.27 -19.23
CA ASN A 105 -6.53 -16.48 -18.15
C ASN A 105 -5.87 -15.17 -17.66
N ILE A 106 -5.66 -14.20 -18.55
CA ILE A 106 -5.09 -12.90 -18.19
C ILE A 106 -5.93 -12.16 -17.16
N ASN A 107 -7.27 -12.22 -17.25
CA ASN A 107 -8.15 -11.56 -16.29
C ASN A 107 -7.99 -12.16 -14.89
N SER A 108 -7.90 -13.51 -14.81
CA SER A 108 -7.69 -14.19 -13.52
C SER A 108 -6.31 -13.90 -12.92
N ILE A 109 -5.28 -13.77 -13.76
CA ILE A 109 -3.93 -13.37 -13.31
C ILE A 109 -3.96 -11.93 -12.77
N VAL A 110 -4.53 -11.00 -13.51
CA VAL A 110 -4.62 -9.59 -13.09
C VAL A 110 -5.40 -9.45 -11.79
N LEU A 111 -6.55 -10.13 -11.67
CA LEU A 111 -7.33 -10.12 -10.43
C LEU A 111 -6.55 -10.74 -9.26
N SER A 112 -5.76 -11.78 -9.51
CA SER A 112 -4.91 -12.39 -8.49
C SER A 112 -3.82 -11.44 -8.00
N LEU A 113 -3.19 -10.67 -8.91
CA LEU A 113 -2.17 -9.67 -8.55
C LEU A 113 -2.78 -8.51 -7.76
N ILE A 114 -3.94 -8.00 -8.19
CA ILE A 114 -4.68 -6.94 -7.48
C ILE A 114 -5.07 -7.43 -6.09
N LEU A 115 -5.58 -8.65 -5.98
CA LEU A 115 -5.99 -9.24 -4.70
C LEU A 115 -4.80 -9.40 -3.75
N ALA A 116 -3.65 -9.87 -4.27
CA ALA A 116 -2.43 -10.00 -3.47
C ALA A 116 -1.97 -8.65 -2.90
N GLY A 117 -1.92 -7.60 -3.74
CA GLY A 117 -1.57 -6.25 -3.29
C GLY A 117 -2.56 -5.69 -2.26
N ALA A 118 -3.86 -5.89 -2.48
CA ALA A 118 -4.89 -5.46 -1.53
C ALA A 118 -4.76 -6.17 -0.17
N ILE A 119 -4.49 -7.48 -0.17
CA ILE A 119 -4.24 -8.25 1.07
C ILE A 119 -2.96 -7.77 1.75
N GLY A 120 -1.87 -7.53 1.01
CA GLY A 120 -0.62 -6.99 1.55
C GLY A 120 -0.84 -5.68 2.31
N ASN A 121 -1.51 -4.72 1.67
CA ASN A 121 -1.83 -3.43 2.30
C ASN A 121 -2.80 -3.56 3.48
N ALA A 122 -3.70 -4.54 3.47
CA ALA A 122 -4.56 -4.81 4.61
C ALA A 122 -3.77 -5.41 5.79
N ILE A 123 -2.81 -6.30 5.53
CA ILE A 123 -1.90 -6.83 6.56
C ILE A 123 -1.14 -5.70 7.24
N ASP A 124 -0.56 -4.78 6.47
CA ASP A 124 0.15 -3.62 7.01
C ASP A 124 -0.78 -2.79 7.92
N SER A 125 -1.97 -2.44 7.42
CA SER A 125 -2.94 -1.63 8.15
C SER A 125 -3.44 -2.28 9.43
N VAL A 126 -3.61 -3.61 9.43
CA VAL A 126 -4.11 -4.34 10.60
C VAL A 126 -3.00 -4.56 11.63
N PHE A 127 -1.79 -4.94 11.19
CA PHE A 127 -0.80 -5.53 12.08
C PHE A 127 0.44 -4.67 12.33
N TYR A 128 0.88 -3.83 11.38
CA TYR A 128 2.18 -3.16 11.49
C TYR A 128 2.24 -2.16 12.65
N GLY A 129 1.13 -1.49 12.95
CA GLY A 129 1.04 -0.60 14.11
C GLY A 129 1.36 -1.30 15.43
N TYR A 130 0.92 -2.55 15.57
CA TYR A 130 1.07 -3.35 16.78
C TYR A 130 2.41 -4.07 16.90
N PHE A 131 2.98 -4.51 15.75
CA PHE A 131 4.20 -5.34 15.74
C PHE A 131 5.50 -4.57 15.56
N PHE A 132 5.47 -3.33 15.08
CA PHE A 132 6.67 -2.55 14.82
C PHE A 132 6.67 -1.24 15.61
N THR A 133 7.87 -0.82 16.02
CA THR A 133 8.06 0.52 16.60
C THR A 133 8.03 1.58 15.48
N ASP A 134 7.99 2.85 15.88
CA ASP A 134 8.02 3.99 14.96
C ASP A 134 9.32 4.04 14.14
N SER A 135 9.20 4.42 12.88
CA SER A 135 10.30 4.51 11.91
C SER A 135 10.87 5.91 11.72
N TYR A 136 10.30 6.96 12.34
CA TYR A 136 10.75 8.34 12.16
C TYR A 136 12.12 8.56 12.83
N PHE A 137 13.11 8.96 12.02
CA PHE A 137 14.52 9.20 12.39
C PHE A 137 15.25 8.03 13.03
N LYS A 138 14.67 6.85 13.04
CA LYS A 138 15.25 5.64 13.60
C LYS A 138 14.74 4.44 12.81
N VAL A 139 15.53 3.39 12.78
CA VAL A 139 15.10 2.11 12.19
C VAL A 139 14.09 1.45 13.13
N ALA A 140 12.95 1.03 12.59
CA ALA A 140 11.96 0.32 13.37
C ALA A 140 12.50 -1.02 13.88
N THR A 141 11.97 -1.48 15.01
CA THR A 141 12.25 -2.80 15.56
C THR A 141 10.97 -3.60 15.69
N PHE A 142 11.08 -4.90 15.61
CA PHE A 142 9.96 -5.79 15.89
C PHE A 142 9.69 -5.83 17.39
N SER A 143 8.46 -5.48 17.80
CA SER A 143 8.08 -5.43 19.21
C SER A 143 6.60 -5.73 19.38
N ILE A 144 6.29 -6.85 20.00
CA ILE A 144 4.90 -7.25 20.22
C ILE A 144 4.30 -6.43 21.37
N GLY A 145 3.20 -5.72 21.08
CA GLY A 145 2.45 -4.95 22.08
C GLY A 145 3.04 -3.59 22.44
N ASN A 146 4.25 -3.24 21.98
CA ASN A 146 4.86 -1.93 22.12
C ASN A 146 5.06 -1.26 20.75
N GLY A 147 4.13 -1.52 19.82
CA GLY A 147 4.14 -0.92 18.50
C GLY A 147 3.83 0.58 18.53
N TYR A 148 3.97 1.23 17.36
CA TYR A 148 3.70 2.66 17.23
C TYR A 148 2.19 2.99 17.24
N GLU A 149 1.32 1.98 17.01
CA GLU A 149 -0.13 2.12 17.02
C GLU A 149 -0.82 0.81 17.45
N SER A 150 -2.14 0.88 17.66
CA SER A 150 -2.97 -0.31 17.95
C SER A 150 -3.28 -1.08 16.67
N LEU A 151 -3.86 -2.29 16.81
CA LEU A 151 -4.39 -3.07 15.70
C LEU A 151 -5.38 -2.25 14.86
N PHE A 152 -5.41 -2.47 13.54
CA PHE A 152 -6.21 -1.76 12.53
C PHE A 152 -5.80 -0.31 12.26
N HIS A 153 -4.76 0.19 12.92
CA HIS A 153 -4.25 1.56 12.79
C HIS A 153 -2.82 1.62 12.21
N GLY A 154 -2.29 0.51 11.68
CA GLY A 154 -0.99 0.45 11.04
C GLY A 154 -0.92 1.30 9.76
N SER A 155 0.24 1.82 9.41
CA SER A 155 0.50 2.51 8.14
C SER A 155 0.87 1.49 7.08
N VAL A 156 0.44 1.72 5.83
CA VAL A 156 0.85 0.91 4.70
C VAL A 156 2.27 1.30 4.31
N VAL A 157 3.12 0.32 4.08
CA VAL A 157 4.48 0.54 3.55
C VAL A 157 4.42 0.59 2.03
N ASP A 158 4.61 1.76 1.47
CA ASP A 158 4.72 1.98 0.02
C ASP A 158 6.20 1.99 -0.37
N MET A 159 6.54 1.28 -1.46
CA MET A 159 7.94 1.03 -1.83
C MET A 159 8.28 1.46 -3.26
N PHE A 160 7.33 1.40 -4.17
CA PHE A 160 7.59 1.56 -5.60
C PHE A 160 7.02 2.86 -6.13
N GLN A 161 7.87 3.67 -6.75
CA GLN A 161 7.47 4.87 -7.47
C GLN A 161 7.93 4.77 -8.93
N PHE A 162 7.01 5.08 -9.84
CA PHE A 162 7.26 5.13 -11.28
C PHE A 162 7.05 6.57 -11.78
N PRO A 163 8.07 7.42 -11.79
CA PRO A 163 7.95 8.82 -12.22
C PRO A 163 7.87 8.92 -13.75
N MET A 164 6.87 8.27 -14.36
CA MET A 164 6.71 8.22 -15.81
C MET A 164 6.05 9.48 -16.40
N PHE A 165 5.38 10.29 -15.59
CA PHE A 165 4.66 11.47 -16.01
C PHE A 165 4.84 12.61 -15.01
N ASN A 166 5.33 13.74 -15.48
CA ASN A 166 5.28 14.99 -14.73
C ASN A 166 3.83 15.54 -14.81
N TRP A 167 2.97 15.09 -13.93
CA TRP A 167 1.61 15.57 -13.85
C TRP A 167 1.51 16.63 -12.76
N THR A 168 1.29 17.88 -13.16
CA THR A 168 0.90 18.94 -12.22
C THR A 168 -0.61 18.84 -11.99
N TRP A 169 -1.00 18.62 -10.74
CA TRP A 169 -2.41 18.54 -10.37
C TRP A 169 -3.10 19.89 -10.59
N PRO A 170 -4.26 19.97 -11.26
CA PRO A 170 -4.96 21.21 -11.46
C PRO A 170 -5.31 21.87 -10.12
N SER A 171 -5.02 23.16 -9.96
CA SER A 171 -5.22 23.92 -8.72
C SER A 171 -6.68 24.03 -8.23
N TRP A 172 -7.65 23.64 -9.06
CA TRP A 172 -9.07 23.63 -8.72
C TRP A 172 -9.55 22.31 -8.09
N LEU A 173 -8.72 21.26 -8.10
CA LEU A 173 -9.00 20.01 -7.40
C LEU A 173 -8.42 20.07 -5.98
N PRO A 174 -9.22 19.86 -4.93
CA PRO A 174 -8.78 20.04 -3.53
C PRO A 174 -7.81 18.95 -3.03
N PHE A 175 -7.32 18.10 -3.92
CA PHE A 175 -6.42 17.01 -3.55
C PHE A 175 -4.99 17.37 -3.91
N VAL A 176 -4.21 17.71 -2.91
CA VAL A 176 -2.76 17.86 -3.06
C VAL A 176 -2.18 16.45 -3.21
N CYS A 177 -1.67 16.16 -4.41
CA CYS A 177 -0.90 14.95 -4.62
C CYS A 177 0.42 15.06 -3.86
N LEU A 178 0.54 14.39 -2.72
CA LEU A 178 1.76 14.33 -1.91
C LEU A 178 2.94 13.61 -2.61
N LEU A 179 2.75 13.13 -3.83
CA LEU A 179 3.81 12.50 -4.62
C LEU A 179 4.75 13.50 -5.30
N TYR A 180 4.57 14.81 -5.12
CA TYR A 180 5.38 15.80 -5.84
C TYR A 180 5.56 17.12 -5.07
N THR A 181 6.39 17.12 -4.03
CA THR A 181 6.88 18.35 -3.41
C THR A 181 8.39 18.34 -3.19
N SER A 182 9.16 17.50 -3.90
CA SER A 182 10.63 17.52 -3.73
C SER A 182 11.38 18.52 -4.62
N ASP A 183 10.75 19.13 -5.62
CA ASP A 183 11.47 20.02 -6.57
C ASP A 183 11.24 21.51 -6.35
N ALA A 184 10.51 21.92 -5.32
CA ALA A 184 10.26 23.34 -5.04
C ALA A 184 11.26 23.96 -4.03
N ALA A 185 12.24 23.22 -3.55
CA ALA A 185 13.18 23.68 -2.53
C ALA A 185 14.58 24.05 -3.06
N ASP A 186 14.84 23.92 -4.35
CA ASP A 186 16.18 24.20 -4.93
C ASP A 186 16.26 25.48 -5.77
N GLU A 187 15.26 26.38 -5.71
CA GLU A 187 15.34 27.73 -6.27
C GLU A 187 15.05 28.80 -5.20
N SER A 188 16.06 29.06 -4.33
CA SER A 188 16.21 30.35 -3.65
C SER A 188 17.63 30.54 -3.12
#